data_520bc18e5fd2e93e9244eefd168d6bfe
#
_entry.id   520bc18e5fd2e93e9244eefd168d6bfe
#
_cell.length_a   1.000
_cell.length_b   1.000
_cell.length_c   1.000
_cell.angle_alpha   90.00
_cell.angle_beta   90.00
_cell.angle_gamma   90.00
#
_symmetry.space_group_name_H-M   'P 1'
#
loop_
_entity.id
_entity.type
_entity.pdbx_description
1 polymer ?
#
loop_
_entity_poly.entity_id
_entity_poly.type
_entity_poly.pdbx_seq_one_letter_code
_entity_poly.pdbx_strand_id
1 'polypeptide(L)'
;PGDRLDELSSMLDGPIDVHVIGPGTTEDDRIRVLAREGREPGQMPCYVEGPDVGACYGKVRCAGIGDEELAAFIQVAARESRPFKATAGLHRAVRGWDGPGFHGYLNVLLAVARSLTGGQAIDAIREDDPAALVQGARMLTNDQVTAVRWLLHSYGSCDTSQPIDDARELGLDV
;
A
#
# COMPACT_ATOMS: atom_id res chain seq x y z
N PRO A 1 -15.49 8.75 -16.24
CA PRO A 1 -15.04 7.86 -15.14
C PRO A 1 -16.22 7.37 -14.29
N GLY A 2 -17.27 8.20 -14.07
CA GLY A 2 -18.45 7.86 -13.28
C GLY A 2 -19.23 6.68 -13.82
N ASP A 3 -19.43 6.62 -15.14
CA ASP A 3 -20.26 5.59 -15.81
C ASP A 3 -19.66 4.18 -15.63
N ARG A 4 -18.35 4.05 -15.56
CA ARG A 4 -17.66 2.78 -15.31
C ARG A 4 -17.76 2.30 -13.85
N LEU A 5 -17.89 3.23 -12.93
CA LEU A 5 -18.08 2.90 -11.51
C LEU A 5 -19.50 2.41 -11.24
N ASP A 6 -20.49 2.98 -11.94
CA ASP A 6 -21.87 2.52 -11.87
C ASP A 6 -22.03 1.09 -12.44
N GLU A 7 -21.33 0.79 -13.54
CA GLU A 7 -21.29 -0.53 -14.15
C GLU A 7 -20.64 -1.56 -13.22
N LEU A 8 -19.51 -1.23 -12.59
CA LEU A 8 -18.84 -2.09 -11.62
C LEU A 8 -19.69 -2.28 -10.35
N SER A 9 -20.34 -1.22 -9.85
CA SER A 9 -21.21 -1.29 -8.69
C SER A 9 -22.42 -2.18 -8.91
N SER A 10 -22.96 -2.22 -10.13
CA SER A 10 -24.08 -3.08 -10.49
C SER A 10 -23.70 -4.56 -10.65
N MET A 11 -22.42 -4.86 -10.84
CA MET A 11 -21.90 -6.22 -11.06
C MET A 11 -21.45 -6.93 -9.78
N LEU A 12 -21.33 -6.22 -8.67
CA LEU A 12 -20.82 -6.76 -7.42
C LEU A 12 -21.87 -6.61 -6.31
N ASP A 13 -22.34 -7.75 -5.80
CA ASP A 13 -23.21 -7.81 -4.62
C ASP A 13 -22.41 -7.47 -3.36
N GLY A 14 -22.32 -6.19 -3.01
CA GLY A 14 -21.67 -5.75 -1.78
C GLY A 14 -20.98 -4.38 -1.88
N PRO A 15 -20.49 -3.84 -0.77
CA PRO A 15 -19.78 -2.57 -0.76
C PRO A 15 -18.47 -2.70 -1.52
N ILE A 16 -18.34 -1.96 -2.61
CA ILE A 16 -17.10 -1.85 -3.37
C ILE A 16 -16.25 -0.77 -2.73
N ASP A 17 -15.00 -1.08 -2.43
CA ASP A 17 -14.01 -0.06 -2.16
C ASP A 17 -13.68 0.68 -3.45
N VAL A 18 -14.31 1.82 -3.67
CA VAL A 18 -14.06 2.64 -4.85
C VAL A 18 -12.72 3.35 -4.67
N HIS A 19 -11.74 2.86 -5.40
CA HIS A 19 -10.45 3.52 -5.52
C HIS A 19 -10.54 4.59 -6.61
N VAL A 20 -10.78 5.83 -6.24
CA VAL A 20 -10.68 6.94 -7.18
C VAL A 20 -9.21 7.20 -7.47
N ILE A 21 -8.75 6.74 -8.62
CA ILE A 21 -7.34 6.75 -8.99
C ILE A 21 -7.18 7.66 -10.20
N GLY A 22 -6.46 8.75 -10.03
CA GLY A 22 -6.01 9.56 -11.16
C GLY A 22 -5.32 10.85 -10.71
N PRO A 23 -4.27 11.28 -11.40
CA PRO A 23 -3.80 12.65 -11.25
C PRO A 23 -4.95 13.59 -11.60
N GLY A 24 -5.22 14.53 -10.70
CA GLY A 24 -6.29 15.53 -10.89
C GLY A 24 -7.67 15.16 -10.32
N THR A 25 -7.82 14.04 -9.60
CA THR A 25 -9.05 13.79 -8.85
C THR A 25 -9.19 14.80 -7.73
N THR A 26 -10.23 15.61 -7.80
CA THR A 26 -10.53 16.63 -6.78
C THR A 26 -11.25 16.04 -5.57
N GLU A 27 -11.22 16.73 -4.44
CA GLU A 27 -12.00 16.35 -3.26
C GLU A 27 -13.51 16.34 -3.55
N ASP A 28 -13.98 17.25 -4.39
CA ASP A 28 -15.38 17.30 -4.83
C ASP A 28 -15.78 16.05 -5.63
N ASP A 29 -14.91 15.50 -6.44
CA ASP A 29 -15.18 14.27 -7.19
C ASP A 29 -15.32 13.08 -6.25
N ARG A 30 -14.50 13.02 -5.20
CA ARG A 30 -14.57 11.98 -4.15
C ARG A 30 -15.84 12.08 -3.33
N ILE A 31 -16.21 13.28 -2.91
CA ILE A 31 -17.45 13.53 -2.17
C ILE A 31 -18.66 13.13 -3.00
N ARG A 32 -18.68 13.41 -4.29
CA ARG A 32 -19.78 12.99 -5.18
C ARG A 32 -19.91 11.48 -5.31
N VAL A 33 -18.80 10.74 -5.38
CA VAL A 33 -18.82 9.27 -5.42
C VAL A 33 -19.38 8.73 -4.11
N LEU A 34 -18.89 9.20 -2.97
CA LEU A 34 -19.36 8.78 -1.64
C LEU A 34 -20.85 9.09 -1.43
N ALA A 35 -21.29 10.29 -1.81
CA ALA A 35 -22.69 10.70 -1.71
C ALA A 35 -23.64 9.87 -2.60
N ARG A 36 -23.16 9.47 -3.79
CA ARG A 36 -23.94 8.59 -4.70
C ARG A 36 -24.17 7.22 -4.09
N GLU A 37 -23.22 6.71 -3.33
CA GLU A 37 -23.32 5.42 -2.65
C GLU A 37 -24.01 5.50 -1.27
N GLY A 38 -24.49 6.68 -0.88
CA GLY A 38 -25.14 6.88 0.41
C GLY A 38 -24.19 6.77 1.60
N ARG A 39 -22.89 7.02 1.39
CA ARG A 39 -21.85 6.94 2.41
C ARG A 39 -21.35 8.33 2.78
N GLU A 40 -21.02 8.50 4.04
CA GLU A 40 -20.40 9.72 4.52
C GLU A 40 -18.89 9.74 4.22
N PRO A 41 -18.29 10.93 3.99
CA PRO A 41 -16.85 11.07 3.91
C PRO A 41 -16.16 10.47 5.14
N GLY A 42 -15.19 9.61 4.93
CA GLY A 42 -14.47 8.90 6.00
C GLY A 42 -14.99 7.51 6.34
N GLN A 43 -16.14 7.09 5.80
CA GLN A 43 -16.64 5.71 5.91
C GLN A 43 -16.01 4.76 4.88
N MET A 44 -15.33 5.33 3.90
CA MET A 44 -14.76 4.60 2.78
C MET A 44 -13.33 5.03 2.54
N PRO A 45 -12.38 4.09 2.39
CA PRO A 45 -11.02 4.44 2.04
C PRO A 45 -10.99 5.17 0.69
N CYS A 46 -10.46 6.37 0.69
CA CYS A 46 -10.23 7.16 -0.50
C CYS A 46 -8.73 7.36 -0.65
N TYR A 47 -8.18 6.95 -1.78
CA TYR A 47 -6.75 6.99 -2.02
C TYR A 47 -6.39 8.07 -3.01
N VAL A 48 -5.47 8.93 -2.65
CA VAL A 48 -4.91 9.98 -3.50
C VAL A 48 -3.41 9.80 -3.61
N GLU A 49 -2.88 10.02 -4.80
CA GLU A 49 -1.45 9.95 -5.04
C GLU A 49 -0.71 11.02 -4.22
N GLY A 50 0.31 10.59 -3.48
CA GLY A 50 1.10 11.45 -2.60
C GLY A 50 0.75 11.32 -1.11
N PRO A 51 1.57 11.88 -0.23
CA PRO A 51 1.37 11.83 1.21
C PRO A 51 0.43 12.92 1.75
N ASP A 52 0.29 14.04 1.05
CA ASP A 52 -0.56 15.17 1.46
C ASP A 52 -1.94 15.08 0.82
N VAL A 53 -2.82 14.39 1.47
CA VAL A 53 -4.10 13.95 0.90
C VAL A 53 -5.33 14.43 1.70
N GLY A 54 -5.15 15.35 2.61
CA GLY A 54 -6.26 15.86 3.42
C GLY A 54 -6.94 14.74 4.24
N ALA A 55 -8.23 14.55 4.07
CA ALA A 55 -9.02 13.53 4.75
C ALA A 55 -8.90 12.13 4.11
N CYS A 56 -8.22 12.00 2.98
CA CYS A 56 -8.09 10.76 2.26
C CYS A 56 -6.79 10.02 2.62
N TYR A 57 -6.73 8.74 2.31
CA TYR A 57 -5.51 7.97 2.43
C TYR A 57 -4.54 8.31 1.31
N GLY A 58 -3.24 8.23 1.61
CA GLY A 58 -2.19 8.35 0.62
C GLY A 58 -2.15 7.16 -0.33
N LYS A 59 -1.58 7.38 -1.50
CA LYS A 59 -1.30 6.31 -2.46
C LYS A 59 0.07 6.54 -3.07
N VAL A 60 0.87 5.49 -3.14
CA VAL A 60 2.17 5.49 -3.80
C VAL A 60 2.22 4.39 -4.88
N ARG A 61 2.76 4.74 -6.05
CA ARG A 61 3.08 3.78 -7.11
C ARG A 61 4.51 3.31 -6.93
N CYS A 62 4.70 2.03 -6.68
CA CYS A 62 6.03 1.47 -6.45
C CYS A 62 6.80 1.18 -7.74
N ALA A 63 6.12 1.03 -8.88
CA ALA A 63 6.78 0.89 -10.17
C ALA A 63 7.37 2.23 -10.64
N GLY A 64 8.68 2.24 -10.86
CA GLY A 64 9.39 3.41 -11.40
C GLY A 64 9.74 4.50 -10.39
N ILE A 65 9.41 4.32 -9.11
CA ILE A 65 9.84 5.22 -8.04
C ILE A 65 11.22 4.80 -7.53
N GLY A 66 12.07 5.77 -7.17
CA GLY A 66 13.37 5.50 -6.56
C GLY A 66 13.29 5.04 -5.10
N ASP A 67 14.33 4.35 -4.63
CA ASP A 67 14.40 3.85 -3.24
C ASP A 67 14.22 4.98 -2.22
N GLU A 68 14.92 6.11 -2.42
CA GLU A 68 14.88 7.27 -1.53
C GLU A 68 13.52 7.93 -1.51
N GLU A 69 12.87 8.05 -2.67
CA GLU A 69 11.57 8.68 -2.80
C GLU A 69 10.48 7.82 -2.13
N LEU A 70 10.52 6.49 -2.34
CA LEU A 70 9.60 5.56 -1.67
C LEU A 70 9.82 5.57 -0.15
N ALA A 71 11.07 5.54 0.31
CA ALA A 71 11.39 5.61 1.72
C ALA A 71 10.91 6.92 2.35
N ALA A 72 11.13 8.05 1.69
CA ALA A 72 10.67 9.37 2.15
C ALA A 72 9.13 9.43 2.26
N PHE A 73 8.41 8.90 1.25
CA PHE A 73 6.96 8.80 1.30
C PHE A 73 6.50 8.02 2.54
N ILE A 74 7.06 6.83 2.78
CA ILE A 74 6.69 5.98 3.92
C ILE A 74 6.99 6.68 5.26
N GLN A 75 8.13 7.35 5.37
CA GLN A 75 8.48 8.08 6.60
C GLN A 75 7.55 9.26 6.86
N VAL A 76 7.14 9.99 5.82
CA VAL A 76 6.14 11.06 5.95
C VAL A 76 4.80 10.49 6.39
N ALA A 77 4.32 9.42 5.76
CA ALA A 77 3.07 8.77 6.11
C ALA A 77 3.07 8.28 7.58
N ALA A 78 4.19 7.70 8.04
CA ALA A 78 4.35 7.24 9.43
C ALA A 78 4.35 8.41 10.42
N ARG A 79 5.13 9.47 10.15
CA ARG A 79 5.22 10.65 11.00
C ARG A 79 3.88 11.35 11.16
N GLU A 80 3.10 11.43 10.09
CA GLU A 80 1.81 12.10 10.07
C GLU A 80 0.64 11.18 10.41
N SER A 81 0.93 9.91 10.69
CA SER A 81 -0.09 8.90 10.98
C SER A 81 -1.16 8.84 9.88
N ARG A 82 -0.74 8.85 8.62
CA ARG A 82 -1.61 8.83 7.46
C ARG A 82 -1.58 7.48 6.76
N PRO A 83 -2.66 6.70 6.81
CA PRO A 83 -2.74 5.42 6.11
C PRO A 83 -2.58 5.60 4.61
N PHE A 84 -1.97 4.61 3.97
CA PHE A 84 -1.75 4.65 2.53
C PHE A 84 -1.90 3.28 1.87
N LYS A 85 -2.03 3.30 0.54
CA LYS A 85 -1.98 2.14 -0.32
C LYS A 85 -0.72 2.17 -1.19
N ALA A 86 0.01 1.06 -1.21
CA ALA A 86 1.08 0.83 -2.16
C ALA A 86 0.55 0.09 -3.40
N THR A 87 0.88 0.57 -4.60
CA THR A 87 0.37 0.00 -5.86
C THR A 87 1.44 -0.10 -6.91
N ALA A 88 1.22 -0.98 -7.87
CA ALA A 88 2.06 -1.23 -9.03
C ALA A 88 3.48 -1.71 -8.70
N GLY A 89 3.93 -2.75 -9.36
CA GLY A 89 5.31 -3.25 -9.24
C GLY A 89 5.62 -4.03 -7.97
N LEU A 90 4.62 -4.38 -7.16
CA LEU A 90 4.78 -5.24 -5.98
C LEU A 90 4.34 -6.68 -6.30
N HIS A 91 4.96 -7.26 -7.30
CA HIS A 91 4.60 -8.60 -7.77
C HIS A 91 5.32 -9.70 -6.98
N ARG A 92 6.49 -9.39 -6.43
CA ARG A 92 7.36 -10.32 -5.74
C ARG A 92 7.57 -9.92 -4.28
N ALA A 93 7.95 -10.88 -3.46
CA ALA A 93 8.20 -10.65 -2.03
C ALA A 93 9.43 -9.78 -1.77
N VAL A 94 10.49 -10.00 -2.52
CA VAL A 94 11.81 -9.41 -2.31
C VAL A 94 12.17 -8.49 -3.48
N ARG A 95 12.81 -7.37 -3.16
CA ARG A 95 13.30 -6.44 -4.19
C ARG A 95 14.18 -7.16 -5.20
N GLY A 96 14.09 -6.74 -6.46
CA GLY A 96 14.91 -7.26 -7.54
C GLY A 96 14.48 -8.63 -8.09
N TRP A 97 13.58 -9.36 -7.43
CA TRP A 97 13.09 -10.64 -7.94
C TRP A 97 12.27 -10.51 -9.23
N ASP A 98 11.65 -9.36 -9.45
CA ASP A 98 10.93 -9.01 -10.68
C ASP A 98 11.82 -8.24 -11.68
N GLY A 99 13.08 -8.06 -11.33
CA GLY A 99 14.08 -7.34 -12.11
C GLY A 99 14.63 -6.10 -11.40
N PRO A 100 15.69 -5.51 -11.95
CA PRO A 100 16.31 -4.31 -11.35
C PRO A 100 15.32 -3.17 -11.20
N GLY A 101 15.30 -2.51 -10.05
CA GLY A 101 14.44 -1.37 -9.76
C GLY A 101 13.01 -1.71 -9.33
N PHE A 102 12.65 -2.99 -9.23
CA PHE A 102 11.38 -3.38 -8.63
C PHE A 102 11.53 -3.59 -7.13
N HIS A 103 10.57 -3.04 -6.38
CA HIS A 103 10.48 -3.22 -4.93
C HIS A 103 9.72 -4.50 -4.59
N GLY A 104 10.08 -5.11 -3.44
CA GLY A 104 9.35 -6.24 -2.88
C GLY A 104 8.27 -5.80 -1.90
N TYR A 105 7.18 -6.56 -1.78
CA TYR A 105 6.14 -6.23 -0.81
C TYR A 105 6.63 -6.40 0.64
N LEU A 106 7.54 -7.34 0.94
CA LEU A 106 8.16 -7.48 2.27
C LEU A 106 9.06 -6.29 2.59
N ASN A 107 9.79 -5.76 1.59
CA ASN A 107 10.59 -4.55 1.77
C ASN A 107 9.72 -3.37 2.20
N VAL A 108 8.59 -3.15 1.51
CA VAL A 108 7.65 -2.07 1.84
C VAL A 108 7.04 -2.28 3.23
N LEU A 109 6.62 -3.50 3.56
CA LEU A 109 6.05 -3.84 4.87
C LEU A 109 7.05 -3.54 6.01
N LEU A 110 8.30 -3.98 5.87
CA LEU A 110 9.33 -3.73 6.88
C LEU A 110 9.78 -2.28 6.93
N ALA A 111 9.77 -1.57 5.81
CA ALA A 111 10.02 -0.13 5.79
C ALA A 111 8.98 0.63 6.62
N VAL A 112 7.71 0.24 6.51
CA VAL A 112 6.63 0.77 7.37
C VAL A 112 6.88 0.44 8.83
N ALA A 113 7.18 -0.82 9.15
CA ALA A 113 7.45 -1.24 10.53
C ALA A 113 8.61 -0.45 11.16
N ARG A 114 9.71 -0.27 10.42
CA ARG A 114 10.87 0.54 10.87
C ARG A 114 10.49 1.99 11.09
N SER A 115 9.75 2.59 10.15
CA SER A 115 9.34 4.00 10.27
C SER A 115 8.45 4.26 11.47
N LEU A 116 7.56 3.33 11.83
CA LEU A 116 6.71 3.43 13.01
C LEU A 116 7.48 3.34 14.33
N THR A 117 8.69 2.77 14.31
CA THR A 117 9.56 2.66 15.49
C THR A 117 10.72 3.66 15.48
N GLY A 118 10.70 4.64 14.59
CA GLY A 118 11.74 5.68 14.47
C GLY A 118 13.00 5.24 13.71
N GLY A 119 12.98 4.07 13.07
CA GLY A 119 14.06 3.60 12.20
C GLY A 119 13.96 4.17 10.77
N GLN A 120 14.97 3.89 9.96
CA GLN A 120 15.04 4.36 8.59
C GLN A 120 14.34 3.38 7.63
N ALA A 121 13.36 3.89 6.87
CA ALA A 121 12.66 3.10 5.86
C ALA A 121 13.61 2.59 4.77
N ILE A 122 14.59 3.40 4.39
CA ILE A 122 15.53 3.12 3.31
C ILE A 122 16.29 1.81 3.51
N ASP A 123 16.62 1.47 4.75
CA ASP A 123 17.36 0.25 5.05
C ASP A 123 16.55 -1.01 4.68
N ALA A 124 15.25 -0.99 4.92
CA ALA A 124 14.37 -2.09 4.54
C ALA A 124 14.04 -2.09 3.04
N ILE A 125 13.90 -0.91 2.44
CA ILE A 125 13.66 -0.78 0.99
C ILE A 125 14.83 -1.36 0.19
N ARG A 126 16.07 -1.22 0.69
CA ARG A 126 17.29 -1.69 0.03
C ARG A 126 17.73 -3.10 0.40
N GLU A 127 17.10 -3.71 1.39
CA GLU A 127 17.42 -5.09 1.78
C GLU A 127 17.12 -6.07 0.65
N ASP A 128 18.08 -6.85 0.24
CA ASP A 128 17.96 -7.86 -0.83
C ASP A 128 18.18 -9.30 -0.34
N ASP A 129 18.51 -9.48 0.95
CA ASP A 129 18.58 -10.80 1.58
C ASP A 129 17.18 -11.28 2.01
N PRO A 130 16.63 -12.31 1.36
CA PRO A 130 15.33 -12.87 1.73
C PRO A 130 15.27 -13.34 3.18
N ALA A 131 16.39 -13.90 3.70
CA ALA A 131 16.43 -14.41 5.07
C ALA A 131 16.33 -13.28 6.10
N ALA A 132 16.99 -12.14 5.85
CA ALA A 132 16.91 -10.96 6.69
C ALA A 132 15.48 -10.39 6.70
N LEU A 133 14.82 -10.33 5.54
CA LEU A 133 13.43 -9.87 5.43
C LEU A 133 12.46 -10.79 6.17
N VAL A 134 12.58 -12.11 5.99
CA VAL A 134 11.76 -13.10 6.70
C VAL A 134 11.96 -13.00 8.21
N GLN A 135 13.21 -12.92 8.65
CA GLN A 135 13.52 -12.75 10.06
C GLN A 135 12.90 -11.45 10.61
N GLY A 136 13.06 -10.34 9.89
CA GLY A 136 12.47 -9.06 10.27
C GLY A 136 10.95 -9.15 10.42
N ALA A 137 10.27 -9.81 9.49
CA ALA A 137 8.81 -10.00 9.54
C ALA A 137 8.37 -10.85 10.73
N ARG A 138 9.08 -11.95 11.01
CA ARG A 138 8.80 -12.85 12.16
C ARG A 138 9.06 -12.22 13.51
N MET A 139 9.93 -11.24 13.59
CA MET A 139 10.24 -10.51 14.84
C MET A 139 9.22 -9.42 15.18
N LEU A 140 8.30 -9.09 14.29
CA LEU A 140 7.26 -8.11 14.58
C LEU A 140 6.33 -8.62 15.69
N THR A 141 6.12 -7.78 16.71
CA THR A 141 5.12 -8.05 17.72
C THR A 141 3.70 -7.87 17.17
N ASN A 142 2.69 -8.41 17.84
CA ASN A 142 1.29 -8.24 17.43
C ASN A 142 0.88 -6.77 17.35
N ASP A 143 1.37 -5.92 18.26
CA ASP A 143 1.09 -4.48 18.22
C ASP A 143 1.73 -3.82 16.99
N GLN A 144 2.96 -4.20 16.65
CA GLN A 144 3.63 -3.73 15.46
C GLN A 144 2.90 -4.19 14.19
N VAL A 145 2.49 -5.45 14.13
CA VAL A 145 1.69 -5.97 13.00
C VAL A 145 0.39 -5.17 12.85
N THR A 146 -0.30 -4.90 13.95
CA THR A 146 -1.53 -4.09 13.94
C THR A 146 -1.26 -2.68 13.43
N ALA A 147 -0.21 -2.03 13.91
CA ALA A 147 0.17 -0.68 13.49
C ALA A 147 0.59 -0.63 12.01
N VAL A 148 1.36 -1.63 11.55
CA VAL A 148 1.74 -1.75 10.14
C VAL A 148 0.51 -1.90 9.24
N ARG A 149 -0.42 -2.79 9.60
CA ARG A 149 -1.67 -3.02 8.84
C ARG A 149 -2.57 -1.79 8.81
N TRP A 150 -2.54 -0.99 9.86
CA TRP A 150 -3.29 0.26 9.88
C TRP A 150 -2.67 1.29 8.96
N LEU A 151 -1.34 1.45 8.95
CA LEU A 151 -0.65 2.46 8.14
C LEU A 151 -0.53 2.02 6.67
N LEU A 152 -0.03 0.81 6.40
CA LEU A 152 -0.06 0.18 5.08
C LEU A 152 -1.41 -0.53 4.91
N HIS A 153 -2.43 0.25 4.62
CA HIS A 153 -3.80 -0.21 4.58
C HIS A 153 -4.02 -1.31 3.54
N SER A 154 -3.37 -1.19 2.39
CA SER A 154 -3.34 -2.25 1.38
C SER A 154 -2.16 -2.10 0.43
N TYR A 155 -1.81 -3.19 -0.23
CA TYR A 155 -0.98 -3.12 -1.43
C TYR A 155 -1.68 -3.84 -2.59
N GLY A 156 -1.34 -3.46 -3.82
CA GLY A 156 -1.92 -4.02 -5.03
C GLY A 156 -0.85 -4.63 -5.92
N SER A 157 -1.11 -5.86 -6.35
CA SER A 157 -0.35 -6.56 -7.38
C SER A 157 -1.26 -6.83 -8.57
N CYS A 158 -0.70 -6.83 -9.78
CA CYS A 158 -1.43 -7.29 -10.98
C CYS A 158 -1.42 -8.81 -11.11
N ASP A 159 -0.58 -9.50 -10.36
CA ASP A 159 -0.57 -10.95 -10.20
C ASP A 159 -1.00 -11.29 -8.77
N THR A 160 -2.05 -12.08 -8.61
CA THR A 160 -2.59 -12.45 -7.31
C THR A 160 -2.03 -13.75 -6.77
N SER A 161 -1.42 -14.59 -7.60
CA SER A 161 -0.81 -15.86 -7.21
C SER A 161 0.64 -15.70 -6.77
N GLN A 162 1.43 -14.95 -7.52
CA GLN A 162 2.87 -14.83 -7.29
C GLN A 162 3.25 -14.32 -5.89
N PRO A 163 2.59 -13.32 -5.29
CA PRO A 163 2.88 -12.91 -3.91
C PRO A 163 2.63 -14.02 -2.89
N ILE A 164 1.62 -14.86 -3.13
CA ILE A 164 1.28 -16.00 -2.26
C ILE A 164 2.33 -17.09 -2.40
N ASP A 165 2.74 -17.41 -3.62
CA ASP A 165 3.73 -18.44 -3.91
C ASP A 165 5.10 -18.05 -3.34
N ASP A 166 5.51 -16.79 -3.50
CA ASP A 166 6.73 -16.25 -2.87
C ASP A 166 6.68 -16.36 -1.33
N ALA A 167 5.54 -16.04 -0.71
CA ALA A 167 5.40 -16.15 0.73
C ALA A 167 5.57 -17.60 1.21
N ARG A 168 4.99 -18.57 0.49
CA ARG A 168 5.15 -20.00 0.77
C ARG A 168 6.58 -20.47 0.58
N GLU A 169 7.24 -20.06 -0.51
CA GLU A 169 8.65 -20.36 -0.78
C GLU A 169 9.57 -19.86 0.34
N LEU A 170 9.26 -18.69 0.89
CA LEU A 170 9.96 -18.09 2.02
C LEU A 170 9.56 -18.70 3.38
N GLY A 171 8.66 -19.67 3.41
CA GLY A 171 8.18 -20.30 4.64
C GLY A 171 7.38 -19.35 5.53
N LEU A 172 6.72 -18.37 4.94
CA LEU A 172 5.75 -17.54 5.63
C LEU A 172 4.38 -18.22 5.53
N ASP A 173 3.70 -18.33 6.68
CA ASP A 173 2.34 -18.88 6.73
C ASP A 173 1.36 -17.89 6.07
N VAL A 174 0.61 -18.36 5.07
CA VAL A 174 -0.38 -17.61 4.30
C VAL A 174 -1.69 -18.38 4.16
#